data_8a528455cb5b0fa7d8bffed36ff768eb
#
_entry.id   8a528455cb5b0fa7d8bffed36ff768eb
#
_cell.length_a   1.000
_cell.length_b   1.000
_cell.length_c   1.000
_cell.angle_alpha   90.00
_cell.angle_beta   90.00
_cell.angle_gamma   90.00
#
_symmetry.space_group_name_H-M   'P 1'
#
loop_
_entity.id
_entity.type
_entity.pdbx_description
1 polymer ?
#
loop_
_entity_poly.entity_id
_entity_poly.type
_entity_poly.pdbx_seq_one_letter_code
_entity_poly.pdbx_strand_id
1 'polypeptide(L)'
;MALLELNKKIDIKLNEKTLQKPDLTFHELVEEWLVIYKRQVKESTYYPTNNILNTIKKKIPETYIVSGINTIDLNNIFEDMIYKDDLSNKYVSVIKSKLNLLFSYAMKKGYVEKNPIDEVVIDYKRESKTIKIKDKFLEDDEYNRLVDFTTSHNKRYSLLFQWLYLTGMRPGEAIALSKDDVHITNNNASVVINGTMMYRERSIADMKKSDSTKTAAGMREIDLPKKAIAIYNELLELNPNGQFLFQTTKGTPFQLTAINTYLRNHKADMKIDKKLSSHIFRHTHISKLAELETPLYAIQDRVGHENSDITEKIYLHVTKGVKEKLKEDIEKL
;
A
#
# COMPACT_ATOMS: atom_id res chain seq x y z
N MET A 1 -37.91 -53.92 19.48
CA MET A 1 -36.51 -53.61 19.82
C MET A 1 -35.62 -53.54 18.56
N ALA A 2 -35.60 -54.57 17.70
CA ALA A 2 -34.73 -54.59 16.51
C ALA A 2 -34.89 -53.40 15.53
N LEU A 3 -36.15 -52.94 15.30
CA LEU A 3 -36.42 -51.81 14.39
C LEU A 3 -35.93 -50.48 14.93
N LEU A 4 -35.95 -50.28 16.26
CA LEU A 4 -35.41 -49.06 16.91
C LEU A 4 -33.89 -49.00 16.89
N GLU A 5 -33.22 -50.17 17.00
CA GLU A 5 -31.78 -50.27 16.86
C GLU A 5 -31.33 -50.07 15.40
N LEU A 6 -32.10 -50.57 14.45
CA LEU A 6 -31.82 -50.35 13.03
C LEU A 6 -31.96 -48.89 12.64
N ASN A 7 -33.01 -48.20 13.10
CA ASN A 7 -33.21 -46.77 12.86
C ASN A 7 -32.10 -45.95 13.52
N LYS A 8 -31.69 -46.26 14.74
CA LYS A 8 -30.51 -45.61 15.37
C LYS A 8 -29.20 -45.83 14.59
N LYS A 9 -28.99 -47.02 14.05
CA LYS A 9 -27.80 -47.29 13.21
C LYS A 9 -27.88 -46.58 11.86
N ILE A 10 -29.10 -46.42 11.30
CA ILE A 10 -29.33 -45.66 10.07
C ILE A 10 -29.12 -44.17 10.32
N ASP A 11 -29.63 -43.60 11.42
CA ASP A 11 -29.44 -42.22 11.82
C ASP A 11 -27.98 -41.90 12.12
N ILE A 12 -27.24 -42.81 12.77
CA ILE A 12 -25.81 -42.69 13.00
C ILE A 12 -25.05 -42.71 11.66
N LYS A 13 -25.37 -43.66 10.74
CA LYS A 13 -24.73 -43.68 9.41
C LYS A 13 -25.13 -42.52 8.50
N LEU A 14 -26.36 -42.02 8.59
CA LEU A 14 -26.78 -40.80 7.90
C LEU A 14 -26.07 -39.56 8.46
N ASN A 15 -25.92 -39.44 9.78
CA ASN A 15 -25.18 -38.38 10.41
C ASN A 15 -23.66 -38.49 10.13
N GLU A 16 -23.09 -39.69 10.07
CA GLU A 16 -21.70 -39.91 9.63
C GLU A 16 -21.50 -39.55 8.15
N LYS A 17 -22.47 -39.84 7.26
CA LYS A 17 -22.42 -39.37 5.86
C LYS A 17 -22.61 -37.87 5.69
N THR A 18 -23.38 -37.24 6.57
CA THR A 18 -23.54 -35.77 6.58
C THR A 18 -22.32 -35.05 7.17
N LEU A 19 -21.46 -35.79 7.88
CA LEU A 19 -20.19 -35.34 8.44
C LEU A 19 -18.95 -35.69 7.59
N GLN A 20 -19.14 -36.33 6.41
CA GLN A 20 -18.01 -36.45 5.48
C GLN A 20 -17.66 -35.05 4.97
N LYS A 21 -16.55 -34.49 5.50
CA LYS A 21 -15.93 -33.28 4.97
C LYS A 21 -15.73 -33.50 3.48
N PRO A 22 -16.17 -32.58 2.61
CA PRO A 22 -15.89 -32.70 1.19
C PRO A 22 -14.37 -32.79 0.99
N ASP A 23 -13.93 -33.70 0.12
CA ASP A 23 -12.53 -33.83 -0.30
C ASP A 23 -12.11 -32.61 -1.15
N LEU A 24 -12.16 -31.44 -0.52
CA LEU A 24 -11.83 -30.18 -1.14
C LEU A 24 -10.30 -29.98 -1.12
N THR A 25 -9.72 -29.75 -2.28
CA THR A 25 -8.28 -29.41 -2.37
C THR A 25 -8.02 -27.98 -1.91
N PHE A 26 -6.77 -27.68 -1.56
CA PHE A 26 -6.37 -26.32 -1.21
C PHE A 26 -6.59 -25.34 -2.37
N HIS A 27 -6.34 -25.77 -3.61
CA HIS A 27 -6.55 -24.94 -4.79
C HIS A 27 -8.02 -24.59 -5.00
N GLU A 28 -8.92 -25.54 -4.82
CA GLU A 28 -10.37 -25.33 -4.90
C GLU A 28 -10.87 -24.42 -3.77
N LEU A 29 -10.37 -24.59 -2.54
CA LEU A 29 -10.66 -23.68 -1.42
C LEU A 29 -10.27 -22.24 -1.74
N VAL A 30 -9.08 -22.02 -2.32
CA VAL A 30 -8.63 -20.68 -2.72
C VAL A 30 -9.56 -20.06 -3.74
N GLU A 31 -9.93 -20.80 -4.78
CA GLU A 31 -10.85 -20.30 -5.83
C GLU A 31 -12.24 -19.98 -5.25
N GLU A 32 -12.81 -20.87 -4.44
CA GLU A 32 -14.11 -20.64 -3.77
C GLU A 32 -14.08 -19.38 -2.91
N TRP A 33 -13.03 -19.24 -2.06
CA TRP A 33 -12.89 -18.10 -1.18
C TRP A 33 -12.68 -16.79 -1.93
N LEU A 34 -11.89 -16.79 -2.99
CA LEU A 34 -11.59 -15.59 -3.78
C LEU A 34 -12.83 -14.99 -4.44
N VAL A 35 -13.80 -15.83 -4.86
CA VAL A 35 -15.08 -15.35 -5.42
C VAL A 35 -15.85 -14.52 -4.38
N ILE A 36 -15.88 -14.98 -3.13
CA ILE A 36 -16.57 -14.28 -2.03
C ILE A 36 -15.75 -13.05 -1.59
N TYR A 37 -14.44 -13.22 -1.41
CA TYR A 37 -13.54 -12.17 -0.95
C TYR A 37 -13.50 -10.97 -1.89
N LYS A 38 -13.59 -11.20 -3.21
CA LYS A 38 -13.68 -10.14 -4.22
C LYS A 38 -14.86 -9.19 -4.01
N ARG A 39 -15.98 -9.70 -3.48
CA ARG A 39 -17.19 -8.90 -3.20
C ARG A 39 -17.10 -8.13 -1.88
N GLN A 40 -16.17 -8.50 -0.99
CA GLN A 40 -16.05 -7.94 0.35
C GLN A 40 -14.99 -6.82 0.44
N VAL A 41 -14.07 -6.74 -0.51
CA VAL A 41 -12.93 -5.83 -0.45
C VAL A 41 -12.78 -5.00 -1.72
N LYS A 42 -12.07 -3.87 -1.60
CA LYS A 42 -11.70 -3.06 -2.75
C LYS A 42 -10.72 -3.82 -3.66
N GLU A 43 -10.76 -3.55 -4.97
CA GLU A 43 -9.82 -4.11 -5.97
C GLU A 43 -8.35 -4.01 -5.51
N SER A 44 -7.97 -2.87 -4.93
CA SER A 44 -6.62 -2.63 -4.40
C SER A 44 -6.19 -3.60 -3.29
N THR A 45 -7.14 -4.28 -2.63
CA THR A 45 -6.90 -5.32 -1.62
C THR A 45 -7.03 -6.71 -2.22
N TYR A 46 -7.98 -6.90 -3.14
CA TYR A 46 -8.22 -8.19 -3.78
C TYR A 46 -7.01 -8.68 -4.58
N TYR A 47 -6.52 -7.89 -5.55
CA TYR A 47 -5.43 -8.33 -6.43
C TYR A 47 -4.12 -8.70 -5.72
N PRO A 48 -3.61 -7.93 -4.72
CA PRO A 48 -2.47 -8.38 -3.94
C PRO A 48 -2.73 -9.68 -3.17
N THR A 49 -3.95 -9.88 -2.66
CA THR A 49 -4.31 -11.11 -1.95
C THR A 49 -4.34 -12.30 -2.89
N ASN A 50 -4.94 -12.14 -4.08
CA ASN A 50 -4.93 -13.15 -5.13
C ASN A 50 -3.49 -13.56 -5.53
N ASN A 51 -2.61 -12.58 -5.75
CA ASN A 51 -1.20 -12.84 -6.07
C ASN A 51 -0.46 -13.59 -4.95
N ILE A 52 -0.75 -13.26 -3.68
CA ILE A 52 -0.21 -13.97 -2.52
C ILE A 52 -0.68 -15.43 -2.54
N LEU A 53 -1.98 -15.68 -2.70
CA LEU A 53 -2.52 -17.03 -2.71
C LEU A 53 -2.00 -17.84 -3.90
N ASN A 54 -1.83 -17.23 -5.07
CA ASN A 54 -1.18 -17.87 -6.21
C ASN A 54 0.30 -18.23 -5.95
N THR A 55 0.99 -17.46 -5.12
CA THR A 55 2.34 -17.82 -4.68
C THR A 55 2.31 -19.04 -3.76
N ILE A 56 1.35 -19.14 -2.85
CA ILE A 56 1.17 -20.30 -1.98
C ILE A 56 0.73 -21.55 -2.76
N LYS A 57 -0.18 -21.40 -3.73
CA LYS A 57 -0.62 -22.52 -4.60
C LYS A 57 0.57 -23.21 -5.26
N LYS A 58 1.63 -22.49 -5.59
CA LYS A 58 2.86 -23.10 -6.15
C LYS A 58 3.67 -23.94 -5.15
N LYS A 59 3.42 -23.78 -3.84
CA LYS A 59 4.10 -24.51 -2.76
C LYS A 59 3.28 -25.71 -2.28
N ILE A 60 2.00 -25.77 -2.57
CA ILE A 60 1.08 -26.82 -2.15
C ILE A 60 0.61 -27.60 -3.40
N PRO A 61 0.77 -28.93 -3.48
CA PRO A 61 0.32 -29.71 -4.62
C PRO A 61 -1.20 -29.53 -4.89
N GLU A 62 -1.59 -29.57 -6.16
CA GLU A 62 -3.00 -29.37 -6.56
C GLU A 62 -3.94 -30.41 -5.96
N THR A 63 -3.44 -31.62 -5.73
CA THR A 63 -4.21 -32.73 -5.15
C THR A 63 -4.29 -32.72 -3.63
N TYR A 64 -3.64 -31.74 -2.98
CA TYR A 64 -3.52 -31.75 -1.51
C TYR A 64 -4.84 -31.29 -0.87
N ILE A 65 -5.47 -32.20 -0.11
CA ILE A 65 -6.76 -31.98 0.51
C ILE A 65 -6.61 -31.03 1.71
N VAL A 66 -7.51 -30.06 1.83
CA VAL A 66 -7.48 -29.02 2.87
C VAL A 66 -7.48 -29.60 4.27
N SER A 67 -8.25 -30.65 4.54
CA SER A 67 -8.32 -31.30 5.85
C SER A 67 -7.02 -32.00 6.29
N GLY A 68 -6.12 -32.28 5.32
CA GLY A 68 -4.79 -32.85 5.56
C GLY A 68 -3.71 -31.83 5.87
N ILE A 69 -3.95 -30.53 5.59
CA ILE A 69 -2.96 -29.49 5.84
C ILE A 69 -2.85 -29.24 7.35
N ASN A 70 -1.65 -29.42 7.85
CA ASN A 70 -1.36 -29.24 9.28
C ASN A 70 -0.33 -28.12 9.52
N THR A 71 -0.12 -27.79 10.79
CA THR A 71 0.81 -26.73 11.23
C THR A 71 2.25 -27.00 10.79
N ILE A 72 2.68 -28.28 10.75
CA ILE A 72 4.06 -28.66 10.38
C ILE A 72 4.29 -28.35 8.90
N ASP A 73 3.34 -28.69 8.01
CA ASP A 73 3.44 -28.38 6.60
C ASP A 73 3.57 -26.88 6.35
N LEU A 74 2.76 -26.08 7.08
CA LEU A 74 2.79 -24.63 6.96
C LEU A 74 4.07 -24.03 7.51
N ASN A 75 4.60 -24.52 8.64
CA ASN A 75 5.89 -24.09 9.16
C ASN A 75 7.01 -24.33 8.14
N ASN A 76 7.07 -25.52 7.52
CA ASN A 76 8.04 -25.83 6.49
C ASN A 76 7.92 -24.89 5.27
N ILE A 77 6.70 -24.59 4.84
CA ILE A 77 6.46 -23.65 3.74
C ILE A 77 6.96 -22.23 4.10
N PHE A 78 6.71 -21.76 5.32
CA PHE A 78 7.17 -20.44 5.75
C PHE A 78 8.69 -20.39 5.93
N GLU A 79 9.30 -21.46 6.44
CA GLU A 79 10.75 -21.59 6.54
C GLU A 79 11.40 -21.53 5.15
N ASP A 80 10.89 -22.29 4.19
CA ASP A 80 11.33 -22.24 2.80
C ASP A 80 11.21 -20.84 2.20
N MET A 81 10.10 -20.15 2.44
CA MET A 81 9.89 -18.78 1.97
C MET A 81 10.92 -17.80 2.51
N ILE A 82 11.31 -17.95 3.78
CA ILE A 82 12.28 -17.07 4.43
C ILE A 82 13.70 -17.41 4.01
N TYR A 83 14.09 -18.68 4.06
CA TYR A 83 15.50 -19.08 3.98
C TYR A 83 15.92 -19.59 2.61
N LYS A 84 14.99 -20.18 1.82
CA LYS A 84 15.28 -20.62 0.45
C LYS A 84 14.90 -19.59 -0.61
N ASP A 85 13.68 -18.99 -0.48
CA ASP A 85 13.19 -17.99 -1.44
C ASP A 85 13.67 -16.57 -1.10
N ASP A 86 14.35 -16.36 0.02
CA ASP A 86 14.87 -15.09 0.53
C ASP A 86 13.80 -13.98 0.67
N LEU A 87 12.56 -14.34 0.96
CA LEU A 87 11.49 -13.35 1.14
C LEU A 87 11.68 -12.54 2.44
N SER A 88 11.21 -11.30 2.42
CA SER A 88 11.29 -10.44 3.61
C SER A 88 10.34 -10.92 4.71
N ASN A 89 10.76 -10.77 5.98
CA ASN A 89 9.93 -11.09 7.16
C ASN A 89 8.54 -10.46 7.07
N LYS A 90 8.48 -9.18 6.66
CA LYS A 90 7.22 -8.45 6.51
C LYS A 90 6.31 -9.07 5.46
N TYR A 91 6.84 -9.51 4.32
CA TYR A 91 6.03 -10.14 3.27
C TYR A 91 5.50 -11.49 3.73
N VAL A 92 6.32 -12.30 4.38
CA VAL A 92 5.91 -13.60 4.93
C VAL A 92 4.84 -13.42 6.02
N SER A 93 4.96 -12.41 6.89
CA SER A 93 3.92 -12.05 7.86
C SER A 93 2.58 -11.68 7.18
N VAL A 94 2.61 -10.97 6.06
CA VAL A 94 1.39 -10.67 5.27
C VAL A 94 0.81 -11.96 4.69
N ILE A 95 1.63 -12.87 4.18
CA ILE A 95 1.18 -14.18 3.69
C ILE A 95 0.49 -14.97 4.81
N LYS A 96 1.11 -15.08 6.01
CA LYS A 96 0.50 -15.72 7.17
C LYS A 96 -0.89 -15.14 7.48
N SER A 97 -1.00 -13.81 7.49
CA SER A 97 -2.28 -13.13 7.71
C SER A 97 -3.34 -13.48 6.67
N LYS A 98 -2.97 -13.63 5.38
CA LYS A 98 -3.93 -14.01 4.33
C LYS A 98 -4.34 -15.47 4.42
N LEU A 99 -3.41 -16.36 4.74
CA LEU A 99 -3.73 -17.77 4.99
C LEU A 99 -4.62 -17.92 6.22
N ASN A 100 -4.41 -17.12 7.26
CA ASN A 100 -5.29 -17.11 8.43
C ASN A 100 -6.74 -16.77 8.07
N LEU A 101 -6.96 -15.78 7.20
CA LEU A 101 -8.31 -15.45 6.71
C LEU A 101 -8.92 -16.60 5.89
N LEU A 102 -8.13 -17.23 5.02
CA LEU A 102 -8.56 -18.36 4.20
C LEU A 102 -8.95 -19.57 5.06
N PHE A 103 -8.11 -19.97 6.04
CA PHE A 103 -8.40 -21.11 6.90
C PHE A 103 -9.51 -20.82 7.93
N SER A 104 -9.67 -19.56 8.36
CA SER A 104 -10.84 -19.14 9.13
C SER A 104 -12.14 -19.31 8.35
N TYR A 105 -12.11 -19.04 7.04
CA TYR A 105 -13.24 -19.35 6.15
C TYR A 105 -13.46 -20.85 6.02
N ALA A 106 -12.40 -21.63 5.82
CA ALA A 106 -12.49 -23.11 5.73
C ALA A 106 -13.08 -23.72 7.01
N MET A 107 -12.69 -23.22 8.18
CA MET A 107 -13.23 -23.62 9.48
C MET A 107 -14.73 -23.27 9.58
N LYS A 108 -15.13 -22.06 9.17
CA LYS A 108 -16.53 -21.64 9.16
C LYS A 108 -17.41 -22.51 8.22
N LYS A 109 -16.83 -23.05 7.15
CA LYS A 109 -17.49 -23.95 6.21
C LYS A 109 -17.47 -25.43 6.64
N GLY A 110 -16.77 -25.77 7.72
CA GLY A 110 -16.62 -27.13 8.19
C GLY A 110 -15.62 -27.97 7.39
N TYR A 111 -14.80 -27.36 6.53
CA TYR A 111 -13.76 -28.05 5.75
C TYR A 111 -12.57 -28.47 6.63
N VAL A 112 -12.30 -27.74 7.70
CA VAL A 112 -11.31 -28.06 8.73
C VAL A 112 -11.93 -27.88 10.12
N GLU A 113 -11.44 -28.63 11.11
CA GLU A 113 -11.94 -28.53 12.50
C GLU A 113 -11.33 -27.36 13.25
N LYS A 114 -10.06 -27.08 12.97
CA LYS A 114 -9.30 -25.96 13.56
C LYS A 114 -8.49 -25.26 12.46
N ASN A 115 -8.17 -24.01 12.72
CA ASN A 115 -7.32 -23.25 11.82
C ASN A 115 -5.84 -23.64 12.04
N PRO A 116 -5.17 -24.30 11.05
CA PRO A 116 -3.78 -24.73 11.24
C PRO A 116 -2.77 -23.58 11.33
N ILE A 117 -3.17 -22.35 10.98
CA ILE A 117 -2.34 -21.15 11.07
C ILE A 117 -2.18 -20.65 12.50
N ASP A 118 -3.14 -20.95 13.39
CA ASP A 118 -3.13 -20.42 14.77
C ASP A 118 -1.89 -20.88 15.55
N GLU A 119 -1.43 -22.10 15.31
CA GLU A 119 -0.26 -22.69 15.96
C GLU A 119 1.06 -22.50 15.18
N VAL A 120 1.00 -21.83 14.00
CA VAL A 120 2.21 -21.60 13.18
C VAL A 120 3.16 -20.64 13.88
N VAL A 121 4.40 -21.06 14.07
CA VAL A 121 5.50 -20.24 14.57
C VAL A 121 6.50 -20.00 13.43
N ILE A 122 6.78 -18.74 13.15
CA ILE A 122 7.71 -18.36 12.07
C ILE A 122 9.02 -17.88 12.70
N ASP A 123 10.10 -18.59 12.40
CA ASP A 123 11.44 -18.15 12.74
C ASP A 123 11.93 -17.13 11.74
N TYR A 124 11.71 -15.86 12.06
CA TYR A 124 12.11 -14.75 11.21
C TYR A 124 13.63 -14.58 11.17
N LYS A 125 14.17 -14.30 9.97
CA LYS A 125 15.59 -13.95 9.86
C LYS A 125 15.89 -12.64 10.57
N ARG A 126 17.08 -12.54 11.17
CA ARG A 126 17.56 -11.32 11.82
C ARG A 126 17.68 -10.21 10.80
N GLU A 127 16.91 -9.14 10.95
CA GLU A 127 17.02 -7.96 10.09
C GLU A 127 18.28 -7.17 10.46
N SER A 128 19.24 -7.12 9.54
CA SER A 128 20.54 -6.48 9.77
C SER A 128 20.52 -4.96 9.61
N LYS A 129 19.46 -4.37 9.03
CA LYS A 129 19.36 -2.92 8.80
C LYS A 129 17.98 -2.41 9.16
N THR A 130 17.87 -1.78 10.33
CA THR A 130 16.78 -0.83 10.58
C THR A 130 16.93 0.31 9.59
N ILE A 131 15.96 0.48 8.67
CA ILE A 131 15.96 1.63 7.76
C ILE A 131 15.93 2.87 8.63
N LYS A 132 17.01 3.66 8.58
CA LYS A 132 17.10 4.91 9.36
C LYS A 132 15.99 5.84 8.87
N ILE A 133 15.36 6.56 9.79
CA ILE A 133 14.27 7.51 9.44
C ILE A 133 14.75 8.53 8.42
N LYS A 134 16.00 8.98 8.54
CA LYS A 134 16.63 9.89 7.58
C LYS A 134 16.69 9.38 6.12
N ASP A 135 16.59 8.06 5.91
CA ASP A 135 16.56 7.47 4.58
C ASP A 135 15.16 7.47 3.96
N LYS A 136 14.14 7.93 4.70
CA LYS A 136 12.75 7.98 4.26
C LYS A 136 12.38 9.25 3.51
N PHE A 137 13.12 10.32 3.67
CA PHE A 137 12.90 11.62 3.02
C PHE A 137 14.19 12.15 2.38
N LEU A 138 14.07 13.13 1.50
CA LEU A 138 15.19 13.78 0.84
C LEU A 138 15.64 15.00 1.66
N GLU A 139 16.95 15.16 1.79
CA GLU A 139 17.55 16.43 2.23
C GLU A 139 17.47 17.46 1.10
N ASP A 140 17.66 18.75 1.40
CA ASP A 140 17.50 19.82 0.42
C ASP A 140 18.41 19.67 -0.81
N ASP A 141 19.65 19.28 -0.60
CA ASP A 141 20.61 19.06 -1.68
C ASP A 141 20.25 17.86 -2.56
N GLU A 142 19.73 16.77 -1.95
CA GLU A 142 19.23 15.59 -2.67
C GLU A 142 17.99 15.94 -3.51
N TYR A 143 17.06 16.70 -2.92
CA TYR A 143 15.85 17.15 -3.62
C TYR A 143 16.22 18.07 -4.81
N ASN A 144 17.13 19.03 -4.62
CA ASN A 144 17.56 19.94 -5.67
C ASN A 144 18.25 19.18 -6.83
N ARG A 145 19.17 18.25 -6.54
CA ARG A 145 19.80 17.40 -7.57
C ARG A 145 18.78 16.58 -8.35
N LEU A 146 17.76 16.04 -7.67
CA LEU A 146 16.69 15.29 -8.31
C LEU A 146 15.86 16.18 -9.25
N VAL A 147 15.48 17.37 -8.80
CA VAL A 147 14.70 18.34 -9.61
C VAL A 147 15.51 18.80 -10.81
N ASP A 148 16.78 19.17 -10.65
CA ASP A 148 17.67 19.62 -11.73
C ASP A 148 17.85 18.54 -12.79
N PHE A 149 18.14 17.31 -12.35
CA PHE A 149 18.26 16.18 -13.26
C PHE A 149 16.96 15.90 -14.00
N THR A 150 15.83 15.83 -13.29
CA THR A 150 14.55 15.50 -13.93
C THR A 150 14.03 16.62 -14.81
N THR A 151 14.31 17.88 -14.51
CA THR A 151 13.93 19.03 -15.36
C THR A 151 14.60 18.96 -16.73
N SER A 152 15.87 18.55 -16.78
CA SER A 152 16.62 18.42 -18.05
C SER A 152 16.31 17.13 -18.82
N HIS A 153 15.90 16.04 -18.14
CA HIS A 153 15.73 14.73 -18.77
C HIS A 153 14.26 14.35 -18.99
N ASN A 154 13.35 14.76 -18.11
CA ASN A 154 11.93 14.47 -18.21
C ASN A 154 11.10 15.54 -17.49
N LYS A 155 10.85 16.64 -18.15
CA LYS A 155 10.11 17.79 -17.61
C LYS A 155 8.77 17.40 -16.97
N ARG A 156 8.02 16.48 -17.58
CA ARG A 156 6.70 16.05 -17.07
C ARG A 156 6.82 15.31 -15.72
N TYR A 157 7.87 14.50 -15.54
CA TYR A 157 8.16 13.87 -14.25
C TYR A 157 8.67 14.89 -13.23
N SER A 158 9.48 15.84 -13.65
CA SER A 158 9.93 16.93 -12.78
C SER A 158 8.75 17.70 -12.18
N LEU A 159 7.78 18.09 -13.01
CA LEU A 159 6.57 18.79 -12.56
C LEU A 159 5.76 17.94 -11.56
N LEU A 160 5.61 16.62 -11.82
CA LEU A 160 4.95 15.71 -10.88
C LEU A 160 5.71 15.63 -9.54
N PHE A 161 7.03 15.50 -9.56
CA PHE A 161 7.83 15.37 -8.34
C PHE A 161 7.80 16.63 -7.50
N GLN A 162 7.88 17.80 -8.13
CA GLN A 162 7.74 19.09 -7.47
C GLN A 162 6.31 19.25 -6.90
N TRP A 163 5.28 18.86 -7.64
CA TRP A 163 3.90 18.89 -7.16
C TRP A 163 3.73 18.02 -5.90
N LEU A 164 4.21 16.78 -5.94
CA LEU A 164 4.16 15.85 -4.80
C LEU A 164 4.88 16.41 -3.57
N TYR A 165 6.03 17.05 -3.77
CA TYR A 165 6.77 17.72 -2.70
C TYR A 165 6.00 18.89 -2.12
N LEU A 166 5.41 19.75 -2.93
CA LEU A 166 4.72 20.96 -2.48
C LEU A 166 3.36 20.67 -1.82
N THR A 167 2.70 19.59 -2.19
CA THR A 167 1.34 19.27 -1.75
C THR A 167 1.29 18.14 -0.71
N GLY A 168 2.29 17.28 -0.65
CA GLY A 168 2.29 16.10 0.20
C GLY A 168 1.25 15.04 -0.19
N MET A 169 0.65 15.13 -1.38
CA MET A 169 -0.35 14.16 -1.88
C MET A 169 0.25 12.76 -2.02
N ARG A 170 -0.61 11.73 -1.94
CA ARG A 170 -0.19 10.38 -2.35
C ARG A 170 0.00 10.37 -3.87
N PRO A 171 1.00 9.64 -4.41
CA PRO A 171 1.24 9.63 -5.86
C PRO A 171 0.03 9.22 -6.68
N GLY A 172 -0.77 8.25 -6.20
CA GLY A 172 -2.00 7.83 -6.86
C GLY A 172 -3.10 8.89 -6.88
N GLU A 173 -3.14 9.77 -5.86
CA GLU A 173 -4.04 10.94 -5.81
C GLU A 173 -3.60 11.97 -6.86
N ALA A 174 -2.31 12.31 -6.90
CA ALA A 174 -1.79 13.32 -7.83
C ALA A 174 -1.98 12.93 -9.30
N ILE A 175 -1.68 11.69 -9.69
CA ILE A 175 -1.87 11.25 -11.09
C ILE A 175 -3.34 11.11 -11.50
N ALA A 176 -4.28 11.13 -10.53
CA ALA A 176 -5.72 11.11 -10.78
C ALA A 176 -6.34 12.52 -10.89
N LEU A 177 -5.55 13.59 -10.66
CA LEU A 177 -6.05 14.96 -10.72
C LEU A 177 -6.43 15.35 -12.14
N SER A 178 -7.59 15.96 -12.26
CA SER A 178 -8.04 16.73 -13.42
C SER A 178 -7.88 18.23 -13.17
N LYS A 179 -8.04 19.04 -14.21
CA LYS A 179 -8.06 20.51 -14.07
C LYS A 179 -9.18 21.00 -13.16
N ASP A 180 -10.30 20.29 -13.12
CA ASP A 180 -11.50 20.69 -12.35
C ASP A 180 -11.33 20.43 -10.85
N ASP A 181 -10.29 19.69 -10.43
CA ASP A 181 -9.97 19.48 -9.01
C ASP A 181 -9.17 20.66 -8.41
N VAL A 182 -8.71 21.63 -9.23
CA VAL A 182 -7.92 22.79 -8.79
C VAL A 182 -8.79 24.05 -8.88
N HIS A 183 -8.91 24.72 -7.75
CA HIS A 183 -9.69 25.94 -7.62
C HIS A 183 -8.76 27.13 -7.37
N ILE A 184 -8.81 28.11 -8.25
CA ILE A 184 -8.01 29.36 -8.14
C ILE A 184 -8.95 30.52 -8.09
N THR A 185 -8.84 31.34 -7.04
CA THR A 185 -9.52 32.61 -6.86
C THR A 185 -8.49 33.73 -6.73
N ASN A 186 -8.93 34.99 -6.70
CA ASN A 186 -8.02 36.13 -6.60
C ASN A 186 -7.12 36.09 -5.35
N ASN A 187 -7.54 35.45 -4.27
CA ASN A 187 -6.84 35.43 -2.99
C ASN A 187 -6.36 34.05 -2.55
N ASN A 188 -6.93 32.97 -3.07
CA ASN A 188 -6.64 31.59 -2.63
C ASN A 188 -6.53 30.63 -3.81
N ALA A 189 -5.71 29.62 -3.65
CA ALA A 189 -5.68 28.47 -4.54
C ALA A 189 -5.68 27.19 -3.73
N SER A 190 -6.50 26.23 -4.12
CA SER A 190 -6.64 24.93 -3.46
C SER A 190 -6.77 23.79 -4.46
N VAL A 191 -6.56 22.56 -3.99
CA VAL A 191 -6.86 21.35 -4.74
C VAL A 191 -7.70 20.40 -3.91
N VAL A 192 -8.79 19.90 -4.51
CA VAL A 192 -9.68 18.91 -3.91
C VAL A 192 -9.21 17.51 -4.25
N ILE A 193 -8.94 16.72 -3.24
CA ILE A 193 -8.53 15.33 -3.36
C ILE A 193 -9.75 14.44 -3.11
N ASN A 194 -10.34 13.91 -4.16
CA ASN A 194 -11.61 13.18 -4.14
C ASN A 194 -11.49 11.76 -4.75
N GLY A 195 -10.29 11.31 -5.10
CA GLY A 195 -10.07 9.99 -5.68
C GLY A 195 -8.60 9.60 -5.82
N THR A 196 -8.37 8.42 -6.36
CA THR A 196 -7.04 7.91 -6.68
C THR A 196 -7.08 7.14 -8.00
N MET A 197 -5.96 7.06 -8.70
CA MET A 197 -5.88 6.35 -9.96
C MET A 197 -6.02 4.83 -9.76
N MET A 198 -6.96 4.21 -10.46
CA MET A 198 -7.13 2.76 -10.54
C MET A 198 -6.33 2.25 -11.75
N TYR A 199 -5.26 1.50 -11.47
CA TYR A 199 -4.29 1.07 -12.51
C TYR A 199 -4.00 -0.43 -12.50
N ARG A 200 -4.45 -1.17 -11.46
CA ARG A 200 -4.14 -2.60 -11.33
C ARG A 200 -4.97 -3.42 -12.30
N GLU A 201 -4.29 -4.33 -13.02
CA GLU A 201 -4.88 -5.23 -14.03
C GLU A 201 -5.78 -4.52 -15.06
N ARG A 202 -5.46 -3.26 -15.30
CA ARG A 202 -6.09 -2.44 -16.33
C ARG A 202 -5.09 -2.11 -17.41
N SER A 203 -5.54 -2.11 -18.66
CA SER A 203 -4.78 -1.48 -19.72
C SER A 203 -4.62 0.02 -19.42
N ILE A 204 -3.66 0.68 -20.03
CA ILE A 204 -3.48 2.13 -19.85
C ILE A 204 -4.75 2.90 -20.26
N ALA A 205 -5.46 2.41 -21.29
CA ALA A 205 -6.70 3.00 -21.76
C ALA A 205 -7.87 2.88 -20.75
N ASP A 206 -7.84 1.84 -19.93
CA ASP A 206 -8.88 1.56 -18.92
C ASP A 206 -8.58 2.16 -17.54
N MET A 207 -7.44 2.85 -17.40
CA MET A 207 -7.11 3.55 -16.16
C MET A 207 -8.10 4.69 -15.93
N LYS A 208 -8.68 4.72 -14.73
CA LYS A 208 -9.65 5.73 -14.33
C LYS A 208 -9.48 6.17 -12.90
N LYS A 209 -9.94 7.36 -12.59
CA LYS A 209 -10.07 7.87 -11.22
C LYS A 209 -11.12 7.05 -10.49
N SER A 210 -10.85 6.62 -9.27
CA SER A 210 -11.87 6.05 -8.39
C SER A 210 -12.73 7.16 -7.80
N ASP A 211 -13.99 6.83 -7.49
CA ASP A 211 -14.92 7.77 -6.84
C ASP A 211 -14.67 7.91 -5.32
N SER A 212 -13.60 7.32 -4.82
CA SER A 212 -13.25 7.36 -3.39
C SER A 212 -11.74 7.23 -3.19
N THR A 213 -11.25 7.86 -2.14
CA THR A 213 -9.88 7.66 -1.65
C THR A 213 -9.77 6.37 -0.83
N LYS A 214 -8.55 6.02 -0.41
CA LYS A 214 -8.30 4.79 0.37
C LYS A 214 -9.01 4.81 1.74
N THR A 215 -9.14 5.99 2.35
CA THR A 215 -9.78 6.23 3.66
C THR A 215 -10.66 7.47 3.56
N ALA A 216 -11.58 7.68 4.51
CA ALA A 216 -12.42 8.88 4.58
C ALA A 216 -11.55 10.16 4.69
N ALA A 217 -10.53 10.15 5.56
CA ALA A 217 -9.56 11.25 5.69
C ALA A 217 -8.72 11.52 4.42
N GLY A 218 -8.78 10.61 3.44
CA GLY A 218 -8.17 10.83 2.13
C GLY A 218 -8.91 11.88 1.29
N MET A 219 -10.22 12.07 1.51
CA MET A 219 -11.01 13.13 0.86
C MET A 219 -10.78 14.43 1.63
N ARG A 220 -10.11 15.36 1.00
CA ARG A 220 -9.71 16.63 1.62
C ARG A 220 -9.42 17.68 0.57
N GLU A 221 -9.47 18.94 1.00
CA GLU A 221 -9.00 20.09 0.26
C GLU A 221 -7.69 20.58 0.91
N ILE A 222 -6.71 20.96 0.10
CA ILE A 222 -5.45 21.50 0.58
C ILE A 222 -5.08 22.78 -0.18
N ASP A 223 -4.56 23.76 0.54
CA ASP A 223 -4.07 25.01 -0.04
C ASP A 223 -2.82 24.79 -0.91
N LEU A 224 -2.77 25.49 -2.02
CA LEU A 224 -1.67 25.46 -2.97
C LEU A 224 -0.74 26.67 -2.80
N PRO A 225 0.58 26.46 -2.60
CA PRO A 225 1.54 27.55 -2.62
C PRO A 225 1.73 28.09 -4.05
N LYS A 226 2.20 29.34 -4.20
CA LYS A 226 2.45 29.99 -5.50
C LYS A 226 3.24 29.13 -6.49
N LYS A 227 4.23 28.38 -5.99
CA LYS A 227 5.01 27.46 -6.84
C LYS A 227 4.15 26.32 -7.42
N ALA A 228 3.17 25.81 -6.69
CA ALA A 228 2.25 24.78 -7.21
C ALA A 228 1.31 25.37 -8.26
N ILE A 229 0.88 26.62 -8.11
CA ILE A 229 0.06 27.32 -9.10
C ILE A 229 0.85 27.49 -10.42
N ALA A 230 2.12 27.83 -10.35
CA ALA A 230 2.98 27.93 -11.53
C ALA A 230 3.10 26.57 -12.25
N ILE A 231 3.28 25.48 -11.50
CA ILE A 231 3.29 24.11 -12.05
C ILE A 231 1.94 23.77 -12.71
N TYR A 232 0.83 24.13 -12.08
CA TYR A 232 -0.50 23.90 -12.63
C TYR A 232 -0.69 24.61 -13.98
N ASN A 233 -0.31 25.88 -14.08
CA ASN A 233 -0.39 26.64 -15.34
C ASN A 233 0.48 26.01 -16.43
N GLU A 234 1.70 25.60 -16.10
CA GLU A 234 2.59 24.91 -17.05
C GLU A 234 2.01 23.56 -17.50
N LEU A 235 1.35 22.81 -16.61
CA LEU A 235 0.67 21.55 -16.96
C LEU A 235 -0.51 21.79 -17.89
N LEU A 236 -1.26 22.88 -17.75
CA LEU A 236 -2.34 23.25 -18.68
C LEU A 236 -1.81 23.55 -20.07
N GLU A 237 -0.69 24.26 -20.18
CA GLU A 237 -0.02 24.52 -21.46
C GLU A 237 0.48 23.24 -22.12
N LEU A 238 1.08 22.33 -21.33
CA LEU A 238 1.57 21.04 -21.82
C LEU A 238 0.44 20.07 -22.22
N ASN A 239 -0.75 20.21 -21.64
CA ASN A 239 -1.87 19.28 -21.75
C ASN A 239 -3.22 20.00 -21.97
N PRO A 240 -3.38 20.85 -23.02
CA PRO A 240 -4.55 21.73 -23.16
C PRO A 240 -5.88 20.93 -23.24
N ASN A 241 -5.84 19.74 -23.84
CA ASN A 241 -6.99 18.86 -24.04
C ASN A 241 -6.92 17.59 -23.14
N GLY A 242 -6.07 17.58 -22.14
CA GLY A 242 -5.86 16.41 -21.29
C GLY A 242 -6.98 16.21 -20.26
N GLN A 243 -7.39 14.96 -20.06
CA GLN A 243 -8.30 14.59 -18.98
C GLN A 243 -7.63 14.73 -17.60
N PHE A 244 -6.35 14.35 -17.50
CA PHE A 244 -5.58 14.41 -16.28
C PHE A 244 -4.49 15.48 -16.37
N LEU A 245 -4.16 16.12 -15.23
CA LEU A 245 -3.04 17.05 -15.17
C LEU A 245 -1.71 16.35 -15.45
N PHE A 246 -1.49 15.17 -14.86
CA PHE A 246 -0.26 14.41 -14.99
C PHE A 246 -0.43 13.25 -15.97
N GLN A 247 -0.04 13.51 -17.23
CA GLN A 247 -0.17 12.55 -18.32
C GLN A 247 1.07 12.54 -19.23
N THR A 248 1.17 11.47 -20.02
CA THR A 248 2.22 11.32 -21.05
C THR A 248 1.96 12.24 -22.23
N THR A 249 2.91 12.35 -23.16
CA THR A 249 2.73 13.05 -24.44
C THR A 249 1.63 12.44 -25.32
N LYS A 250 1.22 11.19 -25.03
CA LYS A 250 0.12 10.50 -25.72
C LYS A 250 -1.24 10.75 -25.08
N GLY A 251 -1.33 11.60 -24.04
CA GLY A 251 -2.57 11.90 -23.32
C GLY A 251 -3.01 10.81 -22.32
N THR A 252 -2.20 9.78 -22.09
CA THR A 252 -2.50 8.72 -21.11
C THR A 252 -2.00 9.10 -19.71
N PRO A 253 -2.70 8.72 -18.64
CA PRO A 253 -2.25 9.01 -17.28
C PRO A 253 -0.91 8.31 -16.99
N PHE A 254 -0.14 8.87 -16.08
CA PHE A 254 1.11 8.24 -15.63
C PHE A 254 0.85 6.94 -14.90
N GLN A 255 1.77 5.98 -15.06
CA GLN A 255 1.78 4.74 -14.29
C GLN A 255 2.76 4.83 -13.11
N LEU A 256 2.30 4.51 -11.90
CA LEU A 256 3.17 4.51 -10.70
C LEU A 256 4.36 3.57 -10.83
N THR A 257 4.19 2.43 -11.51
CA THR A 257 5.28 1.49 -11.78
C THR A 257 6.37 2.12 -12.65
N ALA A 258 5.99 2.83 -13.71
CA ALA A 258 6.93 3.53 -14.60
C ALA A 258 7.67 4.66 -13.85
N ILE A 259 6.94 5.47 -13.07
CA ILE A 259 7.53 6.53 -12.23
C ILE A 259 8.56 5.94 -11.25
N ASN A 260 8.21 4.87 -10.53
CA ASN A 260 9.10 4.26 -9.56
C ASN A 260 10.29 3.55 -10.23
N THR A 261 10.12 3.01 -11.42
CA THR A 261 11.22 2.44 -12.22
C THR A 261 12.17 3.53 -12.69
N TYR A 262 11.65 4.66 -13.18
CA TYR A 262 12.46 5.83 -13.54
C TYR A 262 13.31 6.31 -12.36
N LEU A 263 12.72 6.52 -11.20
CA LEU A 263 13.44 6.96 -10.00
C LEU A 263 14.54 5.98 -9.58
N ARG A 264 14.29 4.67 -9.67
CA ARG A 264 15.31 3.65 -9.35
C ARG A 264 16.46 3.62 -10.35
N ASN A 265 16.14 3.72 -11.64
CA ASN A 265 17.14 3.61 -12.70
C ASN A 265 18.08 4.81 -12.73
N HIS A 266 17.57 6.00 -12.43
CA HIS A 266 18.36 7.25 -12.44
C HIS A 266 18.87 7.68 -11.06
N LYS A 267 18.76 6.81 -10.06
CA LYS A 267 19.21 7.10 -8.69
C LYS A 267 20.69 7.49 -8.65
N ALA A 268 21.54 6.76 -9.36
CA ALA A 268 22.98 7.01 -9.43
C ALA A 268 23.31 8.33 -10.12
N ASP A 269 22.60 8.65 -11.22
CA ASP A 269 22.78 9.89 -11.97
C ASP A 269 22.46 11.12 -11.10
N MET A 270 21.45 11.00 -10.24
CA MET A 270 21.05 12.02 -9.25
C MET A 270 21.96 12.05 -8.01
N LYS A 271 22.92 11.14 -7.88
CA LYS A 271 23.81 10.97 -6.72
C LYS A 271 23.05 10.84 -5.39
N ILE A 272 22.02 10.00 -5.38
CA ILE A 272 21.17 9.74 -4.20
C ILE A 272 21.30 8.27 -3.81
N ASP A 273 21.78 7.99 -2.59
CA ASP A 273 21.96 6.61 -2.12
C ASP A 273 20.70 6.00 -1.50
N LYS A 274 19.72 6.83 -1.15
CA LYS A 274 18.46 6.40 -0.54
C LYS A 274 17.61 5.57 -1.50
N LYS A 275 16.72 4.74 -0.97
CA LYS A 275 15.74 3.98 -1.76
C LYS A 275 14.67 4.93 -2.30
N LEU A 276 14.77 5.30 -3.58
CA LEU A 276 13.81 6.20 -4.21
C LEU A 276 12.51 5.49 -4.59
N SER A 277 11.40 6.13 -4.24
CA SER A 277 10.06 5.83 -4.74
C SER A 277 9.23 7.12 -4.72
N SER A 278 8.12 7.16 -5.45
CA SER A 278 7.25 8.34 -5.50
C SER A 278 6.68 8.78 -4.13
N HIS A 279 6.65 7.90 -3.13
CA HIS A 279 6.26 8.24 -1.76
C HIS A 279 7.30 9.09 -1.00
N ILE A 280 8.56 9.13 -1.47
CA ILE A 280 9.62 9.88 -0.80
C ILE A 280 9.31 11.39 -0.77
N PHE A 281 8.68 11.92 -1.81
CA PHE A 281 8.30 13.34 -1.88
C PHE A 281 7.30 13.73 -0.79
N ARG A 282 6.33 12.85 -0.50
CA ARG A 282 5.38 13.06 0.60
C ARG A 282 6.08 13.02 1.96
N HIS A 283 7.03 12.11 2.15
CA HIS A 283 7.82 12.07 3.38
C HIS A 283 8.73 13.31 3.52
N THR A 284 9.27 13.79 2.41
CA THR A 284 10.03 15.05 2.37
C THR A 284 9.14 16.25 2.69
N HIS A 285 7.91 16.30 2.17
CA HIS A 285 6.94 17.34 2.53
C HIS A 285 6.65 17.35 4.04
N ILE A 286 6.43 16.18 4.65
CA ILE A 286 6.22 16.04 6.10
C ILE A 286 7.45 16.52 6.88
N SER A 287 8.66 16.11 6.45
CA SER A 287 9.92 16.53 7.07
C SER A 287 10.08 18.06 7.03
N LYS A 288 9.81 18.68 5.87
CA LYS A 288 9.94 20.14 5.72
C LYS A 288 8.94 20.92 6.56
N LEU A 289 7.69 20.47 6.64
CA LEU A 289 6.70 21.10 7.53
C LEU A 289 7.09 20.94 9.02
N ALA A 290 7.66 19.78 9.39
CA ALA A 290 8.16 19.57 10.74
C ALA A 290 9.37 20.46 11.06
N GLU A 291 10.29 20.69 10.12
CA GLU A 291 11.42 21.65 10.24
C GLU A 291 10.93 23.09 10.43
N LEU A 292 9.76 23.43 9.81
CA LEU A 292 9.10 24.73 9.98
C LEU A 292 8.24 24.81 11.26
N GLU A 293 8.40 23.86 12.17
CA GLU A 293 7.68 23.79 13.45
C GLU A 293 6.13 23.71 13.28
N THR A 294 5.64 23.29 12.10
CA THR A 294 4.19 23.08 11.89
C THR A 294 3.68 21.99 12.82
N PRO A 295 2.58 22.18 13.58
CA PRO A 295 2.08 21.19 14.50
C PRO A 295 1.75 19.84 13.81
N LEU A 296 2.06 18.73 14.48
CA LEU A 296 1.89 17.37 13.93
C LEU A 296 0.47 17.11 13.41
N TYR A 297 -0.57 17.54 14.16
CA TYR A 297 -1.97 17.36 13.77
C TYR A 297 -2.29 18.06 12.43
N ALA A 298 -1.76 19.28 12.22
CA ALA A 298 -1.97 20.03 10.99
C ALA A 298 -1.27 19.37 9.79
N ILE A 299 -0.07 18.80 10.02
CA ILE A 299 0.62 17.98 9.02
C ILE A 299 -0.20 16.72 8.69
N GLN A 300 -0.71 16.01 9.71
CA GLN A 300 -1.53 14.81 9.53
C GLN A 300 -2.81 15.08 8.74
N ASP A 301 -3.52 16.15 9.08
CA ASP A 301 -4.73 16.61 8.38
C ASP A 301 -4.40 16.91 6.91
N ARG A 302 -3.42 17.76 6.65
CA ARG A 302 -2.98 18.14 5.29
C ARG A 302 -2.64 16.93 4.42
N VAL A 303 -1.92 15.96 4.97
CA VAL A 303 -1.55 14.76 4.21
C VAL A 303 -2.65 13.68 4.23
N GLY A 304 -3.71 13.81 5.01
CA GLY A 304 -4.81 12.82 5.13
C GLY A 304 -4.35 11.51 5.79
N HIS A 305 -3.74 11.62 6.97
CA HIS A 305 -3.35 10.50 7.83
C HIS A 305 -4.12 10.55 9.15
N GLU A 306 -5.08 9.65 9.36
CA GLU A 306 -5.77 9.52 10.65
C GLU A 306 -4.84 9.01 11.75
N ASN A 307 -4.04 7.98 11.45
CA ASN A 307 -3.03 7.42 12.37
C ASN A 307 -1.87 6.89 11.52
N SER A 308 -0.73 7.55 11.54
CA SER A 308 0.43 7.14 10.75
C SER A 308 1.71 7.20 11.56
N ASP A 309 2.15 6.05 12.02
CA ASP A 309 3.45 5.85 12.70
C ASP A 309 4.61 6.50 11.94
N ILE A 310 4.55 6.52 10.60
CA ILE A 310 5.66 7.06 9.80
C ILE A 310 5.70 8.59 9.85
N THR A 311 4.53 9.28 9.85
CA THR A 311 4.46 10.74 9.97
C THR A 311 4.97 11.17 11.33
N GLU A 312 4.53 10.51 12.39
CA GLU A 312 5.00 10.76 13.74
C GLU A 312 6.51 10.50 13.89
N LYS A 313 7.01 9.37 13.37
CA LYS A 313 8.45 9.05 13.41
C LYS A 313 9.31 10.06 12.68
N ILE A 314 8.87 10.55 11.51
CA ILE A 314 9.57 11.61 10.77
C ILE A 314 9.55 12.91 11.58
N TYR A 315 8.37 13.31 12.07
CA TYR A 315 8.21 14.51 12.90
C TYR A 315 9.14 14.49 14.12
N LEU A 316 9.09 13.43 14.91
CA LEU A 316 9.93 13.25 16.10
C LEU A 316 11.44 13.19 15.77
N HIS A 317 11.80 12.68 14.59
CA HIS A 317 13.19 12.63 14.15
C HIS A 317 13.73 14.04 13.83
N VAL A 318 12.95 14.82 13.10
CA VAL A 318 13.30 16.16 12.63
C VAL A 318 13.29 17.15 13.81
N THR A 319 12.30 17.04 14.69
CA THR A 319 12.13 17.94 15.85
C THR A 319 12.97 17.55 17.08
N LYS A 320 14.00 16.72 16.92
CA LYS A 320 14.88 16.34 18.06
C LYS A 320 15.52 17.53 18.76
N GLY A 321 15.86 18.60 18.04
CA GLY A 321 16.35 19.85 18.61
C GLY A 321 15.35 20.57 19.53
N VAL A 322 14.04 20.31 19.38
CA VAL A 322 13.00 20.84 20.28
C VAL A 322 13.15 20.31 21.71
N LYS A 323 13.75 19.11 21.90
CA LYS A 323 14.05 18.58 23.25
C LYS A 323 15.13 19.39 23.98
N GLU A 324 16.08 19.96 23.24
CA GLU A 324 17.09 20.84 23.82
C GLU A 324 16.45 22.17 24.20
N LYS A 325 15.63 22.74 23.32
CA LYS A 325 14.82 23.92 23.59
C LYS A 325 13.87 23.74 24.78
N LEU A 326 13.25 22.54 24.90
CA LEU A 326 12.40 22.23 26.06
C LEU A 326 13.15 22.32 27.39
N LYS A 327 14.42 21.89 27.45
CA LYS A 327 15.24 22.05 28.66
C LYS A 327 15.44 23.51 29.00
N GLU A 328 15.78 24.36 28.00
CA GLU A 328 15.90 25.79 28.17
C GLU A 328 14.58 26.46 28.60
N ASP A 329 13.45 25.97 28.10
CA ASP A 329 12.14 26.53 28.42
C ASP A 329 11.69 26.12 29.84
N ILE A 330 12.02 24.90 30.28
CA ILE A 330 11.78 24.44 31.67
C ILE A 330 12.56 25.30 32.67
N GLU A 331 13.78 25.72 32.35
CA GLU A 331 14.56 26.59 33.22
C GLU A 331 13.96 28.00 33.36
N LYS A 332 12.99 28.38 32.52
CA LYS A 332 12.28 29.67 32.58
C LYS A 332 10.99 29.60 33.41
N LEU A 333 10.54 28.41 33.80
CA LEU A 333 9.39 28.20 34.67
C LEU A 333 9.75 28.43 36.13
#